data_7926a93a83d0080320e7d986d4d81b48
#
_entry.id   7926a93a83d0080320e7d986d4d81b48
#
_cell.length_a   1.000
_cell.length_b   1.000
_cell.length_c   1.000
_cell.angle_alpha   90.00
_cell.angle_beta   90.00
_cell.angle_gamma   90.00
#
_symmetry.space_group_name_H-M   'P 1'
#
loop_
_entity.id
_entity.type
_entity.pdbx_description
1 polymer ?
#
loop_
_entity_poly.entity_id
_entity_poly.type
_entity_poly.pdbx_seq_one_letter_code
_entity_poly.pdbx_strand_id
1 'polypeptide(L)'
;MSRLVTSTLVLMLATLLATTARAASPAMGSAAPAFTLPDQSGKAVSLADYRGKWVVLYFYPKDGTPGCTTEACDFRDNVFAFRDAGATILGISVDDVASHKKFAADHQLPFTLLADSEKKVARDYGVLHRMLGLMELARRETFIVDPQGRVAKHYREVDPGSHSKQVLADLKALQAQARQAGH
;
A
#
# COMPACT_ATOMS: atom_id res chain seq x y z
N MET A 1 38.31 -59.64 -29.26
CA MET A 1 38.36 -59.05 -27.92
C MET A 1 37.70 -57.64 -28.00
N SER A 2 36.43 -57.60 -27.75
CA SER A 2 35.61 -56.37 -27.91
C SER A 2 35.49 -55.68 -26.54
N ARG A 3 35.94 -54.44 -26.45
CA ARG A 3 35.71 -53.62 -25.26
C ARG A 3 34.52 -52.74 -25.53
N LEU A 4 33.40 -53.05 -24.86
CA LEU A 4 32.26 -52.17 -24.76
C LEU A 4 32.61 -50.94 -23.86
N VAL A 5 32.53 -49.74 -24.42
CA VAL A 5 32.59 -48.50 -23.68
C VAL A 5 31.14 -48.09 -23.40
N THR A 6 30.69 -48.32 -22.17
CA THR A 6 29.42 -47.86 -21.68
C THR A 6 29.56 -46.39 -21.31
N SER A 7 29.02 -45.52 -22.18
CA SER A 7 28.95 -44.05 -21.92
C SER A 7 27.74 -43.78 -21.04
N THR A 8 27.98 -43.53 -19.75
CA THR A 8 26.95 -43.14 -18.78
C THR A 8 26.68 -41.64 -18.96
N LEU A 9 25.59 -41.34 -19.64
CA LEU A 9 25.05 -39.99 -19.78
C LEU A 9 24.41 -39.55 -18.44
N VAL A 10 25.16 -38.80 -17.65
CA VAL A 10 24.64 -38.17 -16.42
C VAL A 10 23.81 -36.97 -16.82
N LEU A 11 22.50 -37.14 -16.83
CA LEU A 11 21.53 -36.07 -17.05
C LEU A 11 21.46 -35.23 -15.77
N MET A 12 22.23 -34.13 -15.70
CA MET A 12 22.06 -33.13 -14.65
C MET A 12 20.75 -32.37 -14.87
N LEU A 13 19.72 -32.78 -14.15
CA LEU A 13 18.46 -32.04 -14.04
C LEU A 13 18.69 -30.84 -13.12
N ALA A 14 19.08 -29.71 -13.70
CA ALA A 14 19.14 -28.45 -12.97
C ALA A 14 17.72 -28.00 -12.66
N THR A 15 17.21 -28.34 -11.49
CA THR A 15 15.96 -27.80 -10.94
C THR A 15 16.18 -26.32 -10.64
N LEU A 16 15.75 -25.48 -11.57
CA LEU A 16 15.67 -24.04 -11.36
C LEU A 16 14.59 -23.77 -10.29
N LEU A 17 15.00 -23.71 -9.02
CA LEU A 17 14.14 -23.18 -7.95
C LEU A 17 13.91 -21.71 -8.26
N ALA A 18 12.82 -21.41 -8.93
CA ALA A 18 12.28 -20.05 -9.00
C ALA A 18 11.85 -19.66 -7.58
N THR A 19 12.78 -19.10 -6.82
CA THR A 19 12.42 -18.36 -5.60
C THR A 19 11.56 -17.21 -6.04
N THR A 20 10.26 -17.32 -5.83
CA THR A 20 9.35 -16.18 -5.92
C THR A 20 9.78 -15.17 -4.85
N ALA A 21 10.68 -14.28 -5.24
CA ALA A 21 11.10 -13.19 -4.39
C ALA A 21 9.83 -12.38 -4.07
N ARG A 22 9.38 -12.44 -2.82
CA ARG A 22 8.32 -11.58 -2.32
C ARG A 22 8.79 -10.14 -2.55
N ALA A 23 7.96 -9.34 -3.22
CA ALA A 23 8.28 -7.94 -3.42
C ALA A 23 8.55 -7.31 -2.05
N ALA A 24 9.75 -6.77 -1.89
CA ALA A 24 10.09 -6.03 -0.68
C ALA A 24 9.31 -4.70 -0.70
N SER A 25 8.87 -4.25 0.47
CA SER A 25 8.27 -2.92 0.57
C SER A 25 9.23 -1.86 0.03
N PRO A 26 8.75 -0.83 -0.67
CA PRO A 26 9.59 0.22 -1.21
C PRO A 26 10.40 0.90 -0.11
N ALA A 27 11.68 1.12 -0.36
CA ALA A 27 12.57 1.74 0.60
C ALA A 27 12.25 3.25 0.76
N MET A 28 12.53 3.80 1.94
CA MET A 28 12.45 5.26 2.14
C MET A 28 13.38 5.97 1.17
N GLY A 29 12.92 7.07 0.58
CA GLY A 29 13.61 7.86 -0.45
C GLY A 29 13.48 7.28 -1.87
N SER A 30 13.06 6.02 -2.05
CA SER A 30 12.81 5.45 -3.37
C SER A 30 11.48 5.96 -3.95
N ALA A 31 11.34 5.84 -5.28
CA ALA A 31 10.06 6.11 -5.92
C ALA A 31 8.97 5.17 -5.37
N ALA A 32 7.83 5.71 -4.99
CA ALA A 32 6.65 4.93 -4.66
C ALA A 32 6.16 4.19 -5.90
N PRO A 33 5.83 2.88 -5.81
CA PRO A 33 5.30 2.13 -6.94
C PRO A 33 4.07 2.82 -7.54
N ALA A 34 4.10 3.02 -8.87
CA ALA A 34 3.01 3.65 -9.59
C ALA A 34 1.79 2.72 -9.64
N PHE A 35 0.61 3.31 -9.57
CA PHE A 35 -0.64 2.58 -9.75
C PHE A 35 -1.71 3.45 -10.42
N THR A 36 -2.70 2.78 -10.98
CA THR A 36 -4.01 3.34 -11.35
C THR A 36 -5.06 2.34 -10.91
N LEU A 37 -5.95 2.76 -10.01
CA LEU A 37 -7.01 1.94 -9.44
C LEU A 37 -8.35 2.67 -9.53
N PRO A 38 -9.48 1.94 -9.62
CA PRO A 38 -10.80 2.55 -9.49
C PRO A 38 -11.06 2.97 -8.03
N ASP A 39 -11.66 4.13 -7.85
CA ASP A 39 -12.18 4.59 -6.56
C ASP A 39 -13.56 3.98 -6.24
N GLN A 40 -14.14 4.32 -5.10
CA GLN A 40 -15.46 3.87 -4.66
C GLN A 40 -16.61 4.31 -5.58
N SER A 41 -16.37 5.19 -6.55
CA SER A 41 -17.33 5.57 -7.60
C SER A 41 -17.07 4.85 -8.93
N GLY A 42 -15.98 4.09 -9.04
CA GLY A 42 -15.50 3.44 -10.26
C GLY A 42 -14.63 4.34 -11.14
N LYS A 43 -14.32 5.56 -10.72
CA LYS A 43 -13.42 6.46 -11.45
C LYS A 43 -11.98 6.02 -11.26
N ALA A 44 -11.22 5.97 -12.36
CA ALA A 44 -9.78 5.69 -12.30
C ALA A 44 -9.01 6.83 -11.60
N VAL A 45 -8.17 6.46 -10.66
CA VAL A 45 -7.30 7.36 -9.87
C VAL A 45 -5.88 6.84 -9.94
N SER A 46 -4.95 7.70 -10.35
CA SER A 46 -3.53 7.38 -10.43
C SER A 46 -2.73 8.07 -9.34
N LEU A 47 -1.71 7.42 -8.81
CA LEU A 47 -0.76 8.10 -7.90
C LEU A 47 -0.10 9.31 -8.56
N ALA A 48 0.06 9.29 -9.90
CA ALA A 48 0.62 10.40 -10.66
C ALA A 48 -0.23 11.68 -10.59
N ASP A 49 -1.54 11.56 -10.35
CA ASP A 49 -2.47 12.71 -10.24
C ASP A 49 -2.19 13.57 -8.98
N TYR A 50 -1.38 13.04 -8.07
CA TYR A 50 -1.01 13.70 -6.82
C TYR A 50 0.42 14.25 -6.81
N ARG A 51 1.09 14.33 -7.97
CA ARG A 51 2.40 14.99 -8.04
C ARG A 51 2.31 16.43 -7.54
N GLY A 52 3.31 16.86 -6.78
CA GLY A 52 3.32 18.16 -6.10
C GLY A 52 2.55 18.21 -4.77
N LYS A 53 1.93 17.10 -4.34
CA LYS A 53 1.17 16.99 -3.07
C LYS A 53 1.73 15.89 -2.19
N TRP A 54 1.56 16.03 -0.89
CA TRP A 54 1.79 14.94 0.04
C TRP A 54 0.62 13.96 -0.01
N VAL A 55 0.92 12.66 0.05
CA VAL A 55 -0.09 11.60 0.01
C VAL A 55 0.12 10.64 1.17
N VAL A 56 -0.95 10.33 1.87
CA VAL A 56 -1.00 9.25 2.87
C VAL A 56 -1.70 8.07 2.22
N LEU A 57 -0.94 7.01 1.93
CA LEU A 57 -1.45 5.75 1.42
C LEU A 57 -1.58 4.78 2.59
N TYR A 58 -2.80 4.48 3.05
CA TYR A 58 -2.98 3.46 4.07
C TYR A 58 -3.59 2.20 3.44
N PHE A 59 -2.89 1.09 3.62
CA PHE A 59 -3.35 -0.24 3.24
C PHE A 59 -4.03 -0.89 4.43
N TYR A 60 -5.16 -1.54 4.19
CA TYR A 60 -5.91 -2.23 5.23
C TYR A 60 -6.47 -3.55 4.71
N PRO A 61 -6.73 -4.54 5.63
CA PRO A 61 -7.11 -5.88 5.22
C PRO A 61 -8.45 -5.98 4.49
N LYS A 62 -9.53 -5.38 5.05
CA LYS A 62 -10.88 -5.59 4.53
C LYS A 62 -11.89 -4.58 5.07
N ASP A 63 -12.77 -4.09 4.20
CA ASP A 63 -13.90 -3.24 4.53
C ASP A 63 -14.79 -3.85 5.63
N GLY A 64 -15.32 -3.00 6.49
CA GLY A 64 -16.31 -3.35 7.51
C GLY A 64 -15.79 -4.23 8.66
N THR A 65 -14.50 -4.58 8.70
CA THR A 65 -13.93 -5.24 9.88
C THR A 65 -13.69 -4.23 11.00
N PRO A 66 -13.80 -4.64 12.29
CA PRO A 66 -13.73 -3.68 13.41
C PRO A 66 -12.50 -2.78 13.39
N GLY A 67 -11.30 -3.34 13.21
CA GLY A 67 -10.07 -2.56 13.19
C GLY A 67 -9.95 -1.63 11.96
N CYS A 68 -10.44 -2.06 10.78
CA CYS A 68 -10.42 -1.22 9.58
C CYS A 68 -11.44 -0.09 9.68
N THR A 69 -12.60 -0.36 10.29
CA THR A 69 -13.59 0.68 10.57
C THR A 69 -13.07 1.71 11.56
N THR A 70 -12.41 1.25 12.63
CA THR A 70 -11.77 2.16 13.60
C THR A 70 -10.74 3.06 12.93
N GLU A 71 -9.85 2.51 12.12
CA GLU A 71 -8.81 3.28 11.41
C GLU A 71 -9.41 4.27 10.41
N ALA A 72 -10.39 3.84 9.59
CA ALA A 72 -11.05 4.71 8.63
C ALA A 72 -11.78 5.87 9.34
N CYS A 73 -12.45 5.62 10.47
CA CYS A 73 -13.08 6.66 11.28
C CYS A 73 -12.05 7.60 11.92
N ASP A 74 -10.92 7.08 12.41
CA ASP A 74 -9.83 7.91 12.95
C ASP A 74 -9.26 8.86 11.87
N PHE A 75 -9.06 8.38 10.64
CA PHE A 75 -8.67 9.24 9.51
C PHE A 75 -9.78 10.24 9.12
N ARG A 76 -11.06 9.81 9.11
CA ARG A 76 -12.21 10.70 8.84
C ARG A 76 -12.24 11.86 9.81
N ASP A 77 -12.12 11.58 11.10
CA ASP A 77 -12.25 12.57 12.17
C ASP A 77 -11.10 13.58 12.15
N ASN A 78 -9.97 13.23 11.54
CA ASN A 78 -8.79 14.08 11.38
C ASN A 78 -8.59 14.62 9.93
N VAL A 79 -9.53 14.37 8.99
CA VAL A 79 -9.35 14.69 7.56
C VAL A 79 -9.08 16.16 7.28
N PHE A 80 -9.72 17.08 8.01
CA PHE A 80 -9.49 18.51 7.83
C PHE A 80 -8.06 18.91 8.19
N ALA A 81 -7.48 18.32 9.25
CA ALA A 81 -6.10 18.58 9.63
C ALA A 81 -5.09 18.08 8.58
N PHE A 82 -5.39 16.99 7.89
CA PHE A 82 -4.60 16.54 6.74
C PHE A 82 -4.73 17.46 5.54
N ARG A 83 -5.93 17.93 5.22
CA ARG A 83 -6.17 18.90 4.14
C ARG A 83 -5.46 20.22 4.40
N ASP A 84 -5.54 20.74 5.62
CA ASP A 84 -4.85 21.96 6.04
C ASP A 84 -3.32 21.81 5.98
N ALA A 85 -2.82 20.59 6.21
CA ALA A 85 -1.43 20.24 6.00
C ALA A 85 -1.08 19.95 4.51
N GLY A 86 -2.00 20.17 3.57
CA GLY A 86 -1.77 19.95 2.13
C GLY A 86 -1.57 18.48 1.75
N ALA A 87 -2.13 17.55 2.52
CA ALA A 87 -2.03 16.12 2.26
C ALA A 87 -3.37 15.50 1.86
N THR A 88 -3.31 14.50 0.98
CA THR A 88 -4.45 13.68 0.57
C THR A 88 -4.35 12.29 1.19
N ILE A 89 -5.46 11.79 1.72
CA ILE A 89 -5.56 10.43 2.24
C ILE A 89 -6.15 9.53 1.16
N LEU A 90 -5.52 8.38 0.90
CA LEU A 90 -5.99 7.33 0.02
C LEU A 90 -5.96 6.00 0.78
N GLY A 91 -7.11 5.36 0.94
CA GLY A 91 -7.20 4.01 1.50
C GLY A 91 -7.16 2.97 0.39
N ILE A 92 -6.46 1.87 0.59
CA ILE A 92 -6.30 0.81 -0.40
C ILE A 92 -6.55 -0.54 0.25
N SER A 93 -7.49 -1.31 -0.29
CA SER A 93 -7.67 -2.72 0.06
C SER A 93 -7.91 -3.57 -1.18
N VAL A 94 -8.00 -4.88 -0.98
CA VAL A 94 -8.30 -5.83 -2.07
C VAL A 94 -9.81 -6.01 -2.30
N ASP A 95 -10.63 -5.26 -1.59
CA ASP A 95 -12.07 -5.22 -1.80
C ASP A 95 -12.43 -4.57 -3.15
N ASP A 96 -13.63 -4.79 -3.63
CA ASP A 96 -14.12 -4.24 -4.88
C ASP A 96 -14.77 -2.85 -4.72
N VAL A 97 -15.07 -2.21 -5.84
CA VAL A 97 -15.70 -0.88 -5.89
C VAL A 97 -17.04 -0.85 -5.14
N ALA A 98 -17.85 -1.91 -5.23
CA ALA A 98 -19.16 -1.96 -4.58
C ALA A 98 -19.02 -2.01 -3.06
N SER A 99 -18.06 -2.79 -2.56
CA SER A 99 -17.70 -2.86 -1.14
C SER A 99 -17.24 -1.49 -0.62
N HIS A 100 -16.29 -0.87 -1.31
CA HIS A 100 -15.78 0.47 -0.96
C HIS A 100 -16.88 1.53 -0.97
N LYS A 101 -17.77 1.51 -1.95
CA LYS A 101 -18.91 2.43 -2.02
C LYS A 101 -19.80 2.30 -0.79
N LYS A 102 -20.12 1.06 -0.41
CA LYS A 102 -20.92 0.79 0.78
C LYS A 102 -20.19 1.22 2.05
N PHE A 103 -18.93 0.84 2.21
CA PHE A 103 -18.12 1.15 3.38
C PHE A 103 -17.96 2.68 3.56
N ALA A 104 -17.66 3.40 2.47
CA ALA A 104 -17.57 4.86 2.50
C ALA A 104 -18.89 5.53 2.89
N ALA A 105 -20.02 5.02 2.40
CA ALA A 105 -21.35 5.55 2.73
C ALA A 105 -21.73 5.26 4.19
N ASP A 106 -21.57 4.02 4.65
CA ASP A 106 -21.92 3.59 6.01
C ASP A 106 -21.17 4.40 7.08
N HIS A 107 -19.94 4.79 6.80
CA HIS A 107 -19.06 5.48 7.74
C HIS A 107 -18.78 6.94 7.38
N GLN A 108 -19.47 7.47 6.34
CA GLN A 108 -19.34 8.86 5.89
C GLN A 108 -17.89 9.29 5.67
N LEU A 109 -17.12 8.42 4.95
CA LEU A 109 -15.71 8.66 4.72
C LEU A 109 -15.52 9.75 3.64
N PRO A 110 -14.88 10.90 3.95
CA PRO A 110 -14.76 12.04 3.03
C PRO A 110 -13.46 12.00 2.20
N PHE A 111 -12.86 10.84 2.05
CA PHE A 111 -11.64 10.61 1.29
C PHE A 111 -11.79 9.39 0.37
N THR A 112 -10.81 9.20 -0.51
CA THR A 112 -10.86 8.18 -1.56
C THR A 112 -10.44 6.82 -1.02
N LEU A 113 -11.25 5.79 -1.33
CA LEU A 113 -10.90 4.38 -1.20
C LEU A 113 -10.63 3.80 -2.59
N LEU A 114 -9.59 3.01 -2.74
CA LEU A 114 -9.10 2.46 -4.01
C LEU A 114 -9.16 0.93 -4.00
N ALA A 115 -9.85 0.37 -4.99
CA ALA A 115 -10.09 -1.06 -5.11
C ALA A 115 -8.94 -1.76 -5.85
N ASP A 116 -8.05 -2.43 -5.10
CA ASP A 116 -6.99 -3.29 -5.65
C ASP A 116 -7.43 -4.76 -5.74
N SER A 117 -8.57 -5.03 -6.41
CA SER A 117 -9.16 -6.36 -6.49
C SER A 117 -8.23 -7.39 -7.17
N GLU A 118 -7.30 -6.94 -8.01
CA GLU A 118 -6.26 -7.77 -8.62
C GLU A 118 -5.04 -7.97 -7.70
N LYS A 119 -5.01 -7.29 -6.56
CA LYS A 119 -3.93 -7.37 -5.54
C LYS A 119 -2.55 -6.99 -6.07
N LYS A 120 -2.51 -6.28 -7.18
CA LYS A 120 -1.25 -5.90 -7.83
C LYS A 120 -0.54 -4.84 -7.02
N VAL A 121 -1.26 -3.81 -6.59
CA VAL A 121 -0.67 -2.70 -5.85
C VAL A 121 -0.22 -3.15 -4.46
N ALA A 122 -1.03 -3.94 -3.75
CA ALA A 122 -0.63 -4.55 -2.48
C ALA A 122 0.63 -5.43 -2.61
N ARG A 123 0.79 -6.11 -3.75
CA ARG A 123 2.01 -6.88 -4.05
C ARG A 123 3.20 -5.98 -4.31
N ASP A 124 3.04 -4.95 -5.15
CA ASP A 124 4.13 -4.02 -5.52
C ASP A 124 4.63 -3.21 -4.31
N TYR A 125 3.75 -2.92 -3.35
CA TYR A 125 4.10 -2.29 -2.07
C TYR A 125 4.62 -3.29 -1.02
N GLY A 126 4.64 -4.59 -1.33
CA GLY A 126 5.12 -5.65 -0.43
C GLY A 126 4.21 -5.90 0.78
N VAL A 127 2.99 -5.36 0.76
CA VAL A 127 2.02 -5.48 1.86
C VAL A 127 1.05 -6.64 1.70
N LEU A 128 1.01 -7.30 0.53
CA LEU A 128 0.16 -8.47 0.33
C LEU A 128 0.63 -9.63 1.21
N HIS A 129 -0.30 -10.25 1.93
CA HIS A 129 -0.01 -11.45 2.71
C HIS A 129 -1.14 -12.48 2.61
N ARG A 130 -0.77 -13.73 2.82
CA ARG A 130 -1.72 -14.85 2.82
C ARG A 130 -2.11 -15.17 4.26
N MET A 131 -3.41 -15.06 4.54
CA MET A 131 -3.98 -15.41 5.84
C MET A 131 -4.57 -16.82 5.78
N LEU A 132 -4.24 -17.68 6.76
CA LEU A 132 -4.70 -19.06 6.89
C LEU A 132 -4.54 -19.90 5.59
N GLY A 133 -3.55 -19.59 4.77
CA GLY A 133 -3.22 -20.35 3.56
C GLY A 133 -4.16 -20.15 2.37
N LEU A 134 -5.30 -19.47 2.53
CA LEU A 134 -6.37 -19.42 1.53
C LEU A 134 -6.72 -18.00 1.07
N MET A 135 -6.63 -16.99 1.92
CA MET A 135 -7.07 -15.63 1.64
C MET A 135 -5.86 -14.69 1.57
N GLU A 136 -5.74 -13.95 0.47
CA GLU A 136 -4.72 -12.92 0.31
C GLU A 136 -5.34 -11.54 0.57
N LEU A 137 -4.79 -10.84 1.55
CA LEU A 137 -5.24 -9.52 1.99
C LEU A 137 -4.03 -8.57 2.09
N ALA A 138 -4.30 -7.28 2.08
CA ALA A 138 -3.28 -6.31 2.44
C ALA A 138 -3.02 -6.34 3.95
N ARG A 139 -1.76 -6.17 4.37
CA ARG A 139 -1.45 -5.84 5.76
C ARG A 139 -1.87 -4.42 6.05
N ARG A 140 -2.06 -4.13 7.32
CA ARG A 140 -2.28 -2.77 7.82
C ARG A 140 -0.93 -2.05 7.86
N GLU A 141 -0.61 -1.36 6.79
CA GLU A 141 0.64 -0.61 6.65
C GLU A 141 0.34 0.74 5.98
N THR A 142 1.07 1.78 6.36
CA THR A 142 0.85 3.13 5.80
C THR A 142 2.15 3.70 5.27
N PHE A 143 2.06 4.40 4.15
CA PHE A 143 3.16 5.13 3.52
C PHE A 143 2.82 6.61 3.43
N ILE A 144 3.76 7.48 3.79
CA ILE A 144 3.71 8.88 3.40
C ILE A 144 4.55 9.03 2.13
N VAL A 145 3.94 9.56 1.09
CA VAL A 145 4.58 9.86 -0.19
C VAL A 145 4.75 11.37 -0.32
N ASP A 146 5.95 11.80 -0.66
CA ASP A 146 6.30 13.21 -0.82
C ASP A 146 5.80 13.79 -2.19
N PRO A 147 5.86 15.12 -2.38
CA PRO A 147 5.46 15.76 -3.63
C PRO A 147 6.23 15.29 -4.87
N GLN A 148 7.44 14.73 -4.70
CA GLN A 148 8.25 14.15 -5.77
C GLN A 148 7.86 12.69 -6.07
N GLY A 149 6.86 12.13 -5.31
CA GLY A 149 6.39 10.76 -5.43
C GLY A 149 7.37 9.73 -4.87
N ARG A 150 8.14 10.10 -3.85
CA ARG A 150 9.05 9.20 -3.13
C ARG A 150 8.45 8.82 -1.80
N VAL A 151 8.77 7.63 -1.32
CA VAL A 151 8.37 7.17 0.01
C VAL A 151 9.15 7.95 1.07
N ALA A 152 8.47 8.84 1.77
CA ALA A 152 9.06 9.64 2.85
C ALA A 152 9.01 8.93 4.22
N LYS A 153 7.99 8.09 4.44
CA LYS A 153 7.84 7.29 5.67
C LYS A 153 7.04 6.03 5.41
N HIS A 154 7.30 4.98 6.19
CA HIS A 154 6.60 3.70 6.15
C HIS A 154 6.30 3.22 7.57
N TYR A 155 5.05 2.90 7.84
CA TYR A 155 4.57 2.34 9.10
C TYR A 155 4.17 0.89 8.87
N ARG A 156 4.83 -0.03 9.55
CA ARG A 156 4.58 -1.48 9.48
C ARG A 156 3.70 -2.00 10.60
N GLU A 157 3.68 -1.27 11.70
CA GLU A 157 2.87 -1.55 12.88
C GLU A 157 1.94 -0.35 13.10
N VAL A 158 0.64 -0.61 13.04
CA VAL A 158 -0.39 0.42 13.06
C VAL A 158 -1.41 0.10 14.15
N ASP A 159 -1.57 1.01 15.10
CA ASP A 159 -2.71 1.01 16.02
C ASP A 159 -3.89 1.77 15.39
N PRO A 160 -4.98 1.09 15.01
CA PRO A 160 -6.10 1.71 14.29
C PRO A 160 -6.72 2.91 14.98
N GLY A 161 -6.67 2.98 16.30
CA GLY A 161 -7.37 4.03 17.08
C GLY A 161 -6.57 5.32 17.29
N SER A 162 -5.29 5.33 16.93
CA SER A 162 -4.40 6.50 17.16
C SER A 162 -3.52 6.84 15.97
N HIS A 163 -3.62 6.04 14.90
CA HIS A 163 -2.69 6.09 13.78
C HIS A 163 -2.74 7.42 13.02
N SER A 164 -3.91 7.98 12.79
CA SER A 164 -4.04 9.24 12.03
C SER A 164 -3.29 10.38 12.70
N LYS A 165 -3.33 10.47 14.03
CA LYS A 165 -2.61 11.50 14.80
C LYS A 165 -1.10 11.35 14.68
N GLN A 166 -0.60 10.09 14.74
CA GLN A 166 0.81 9.79 14.54
C GLN A 166 1.26 10.20 13.13
N VAL A 167 0.51 9.79 12.10
CA VAL A 167 0.80 10.13 10.70
C VAL A 167 0.80 11.64 10.47
N LEU A 168 -0.17 12.36 11.04
CA LEU A 168 -0.26 13.82 10.92
C LEU A 168 0.93 14.54 11.56
N ALA A 169 1.36 14.09 12.74
CA ALA A 169 2.53 14.65 13.42
C ALA A 169 3.80 14.45 12.57
N ASP A 170 4.03 13.24 12.10
CA ASP A 170 5.17 12.89 11.25
C ASP A 170 5.15 13.61 9.90
N LEU A 171 3.97 13.75 9.27
CA LEU A 171 3.80 14.53 8.04
C LEU A 171 4.26 15.97 8.22
N LYS A 172 3.83 16.64 9.31
CA LYS A 172 4.25 18.01 9.61
C LYS A 172 5.78 18.12 9.84
N ALA A 173 6.37 17.14 10.50
CA ALA A 173 7.83 17.08 10.70
C ALA A 173 8.57 16.91 9.37
N LEU A 174 8.14 16.00 8.51
CA LEU A 174 8.71 15.79 7.17
C LEU A 174 8.60 17.05 6.29
N GLN A 175 7.47 17.74 6.35
CA GLN A 175 7.28 19.02 5.65
C GLN A 175 8.22 20.11 6.15
N ALA A 176 8.47 20.18 7.46
CA ALA A 176 9.41 21.13 8.03
C ALA A 176 10.85 20.84 7.56
N GLN A 177 11.25 19.57 7.57
CA GLN A 177 12.56 19.12 7.05
C GLN A 177 12.73 19.44 5.56
N ALA A 178 11.72 19.17 4.73
CA ALA A 178 11.75 19.45 3.30
C ALA A 178 11.91 20.96 3.00
N ARG A 179 11.27 21.84 3.79
CA ARG A 179 11.46 23.29 3.65
C ARG A 179 12.86 23.74 4.00
N GLN A 180 13.48 23.13 5.02
CA GLN A 180 14.86 23.46 5.42
C GLN A 180 15.91 22.99 4.41
N ALA A 181 15.67 21.85 3.75
CA ALA A 181 16.58 21.30 2.73
C ALA A 181 16.48 22.01 1.36
N GLY A 182 15.44 22.80 1.12
CA GLY A 182 15.24 23.56 -0.12
C GLY A 182 15.79 25.01 -0.07
N HIS A 183 16.38 25.38 1.05
CA HIS A 183 17.12 26.64 1.26
C HIS A 183 18.62 26.38 1.30
#